data_499ffa4c249705a32a56086edd1ba505
#
_entry.id   499ffa4c249705a32a56086edd1ba505
#
_cell.length_a   1.000
_cell.length_b   1.000
_cell.length_c   1.000
_cell.angle_alpha   90.00
_cell.angle_beta   90.00
_cell.angle_gamma   90.00
#
_symmetry.space_group_name_H-M   'P 1'
#
loop_
_entity.id
_entity.type
_entity.pdbx_description
1 polymer ?
#
loop_
_entity_poly.entity_id
_entity_poly.type
_entity_poly.pdbx_seq_one_letter_code
_entity_poly.pdbx_strand_id
1 'polypeptide(L)'
;MIDIYSALDYSKVEQGWKPTTQKVNERKPSDLCIGDWSVKCRKWFPNLRYNELTKFCESNNKKIKPSSVEQLYIVLGEMGWKIDKAKAQDVFEKVAQENSYNPIKEYLEYLEKDQTIVPADISKLSTTYLKTTDPLSDEMLFKWLVGAAQRIFENGCQMDFCLVLKGKQGLRKSTFFRTLCKGFFCDSMAEGKDHSMLIGTTWFKAFEELETITGKKECGELKNLITIREDIFRAPFARNTDHHPRASVFCATVNDDQFLKDQTGNRRFWVIEVKERIDKKQVENDLDSIWKGIMLAYRKGILPMLSEKCEDLSNLRNSQFEQEDPYEYYAFQYLKNTSTPWRFTAREVLCHDMFYKDPEKIKRTDLTAMGKSLAR
;
A
#
# COMPACT_ATOMS: atom_id res chain seq x y z
N MET A 1 3.87 -14.05 14.42
CA MET A 1 4.60 -13.29 15.47
C MET A 1 5.12 -14.25 16.52
N ILE A 2 6.31 -14.02 17.03
CA ILE A 2 6.92 -14.79 18.14
C ILE A 2 6.93 -13.94 19.41
N ASP A 3 7.08 -14.61 20.56
CA ASP A 3 7.34 -13.92 21.83
C ASP A 3 8.84 -13.64 22.04
N ILE A 4 9.15 -12.88 23.09
CA ILE A 4 10.54 -12.48 23.40
C ILE A 4 11.39 -13.68 23.85
N TYR A 5 10.77 -14.70 24.46
CA TYR A 5 11.46 -15.92 24.86
C TYR A 5 11.99 -16.69 23.64
N SER A 6 11.21 -16.76 22.55
CA SER A 6 11.62 -17.41 21.31
C SER A 6 12.70 -16.64 20.54
N ALA A 7 12.85 -15.34 20.81
CA ALA A 7 13.87 -14.50 20.20
C ALA A 7 15.22 -14.54 20.94
N LEU A 8 15.20 -14.93 22.22
CA LEU A 8 16.35 -14.96 23.11
C LEU A 8 17.20 -16.22 22.87
N ASP A 9 18.50 -16.02 22.72
CA ASP A 9 19.47 -17.14 22.68
C ASP A 9 19.91 -17.49 24.13
N TYR A 10 19.20 -18.42 24.71
CA TYR A 10 19.47 -18.86 26.10
C TYR A 10 20.87 -19.39 26.32
N SER A 11 21.56 -19.92 25.30
CA SER A 11 22.93 -20.42 25.42
C SER A 11 23.93 -19.31 25.68
N LYS A 12 23.57 -18.08 25.33
CA LYS A 12 24.41 -16.88 25.48
C LYS A 12 24.06 -16.02 26.69
N VAL A 13 22.92 -16.33 27.37
CA VAL A 13 22.50 -15.62 28.58
C VAL A 13 23.30 -16.14 29.76
N GLU A 14 24.13 -15.31 30.32
CA GLU A 14 24.82 -15.58 31.56
C GLU A 14 23.82 -15.59 32.71
N GLN A 15 23.95 -16.51 33.68
CA GLN A 15 23.14 -16.42 34.89
C GLN A 15 23.40 -15.11 35.59
N GLY A 16 22.31 -14.40 35.96
CA GLY A 16 22.39 -13.15 36.69
C GLY A 16 23.08 -13.36 38.05
N TRP A 17 23.60 -12.29 38.60
CA TRP A 17 24.42 -12.29 39.81
C TRP A 17 23.76 -13.07 40.96
N LYS A 18 24.40 -14.17 41.38
CA LYS A 18 24.12 -14.82 42.67
C LYS A 18 25.25 -14.42 43.61
N PRO A 19 24.97 -14.01 44.86
CA PRO A 19 26.01 -13.69 45.82
C PRO A 19 26.84 -14.94 46.07
N THR A 20 28.00 -15.00 45.47
CA THR A 20 29.01 -16.03 45.75
C THR A 20 30.06 -15.42 46.63
N THR A 21 30.54 -16.20 47.61
CA THR A 21 31.53 -15.84 48.60
C THR A 21 32.95 -15.65 48.04
N GLN A 22 33.14 -15.68 46.73
CA GLN A 22 34.44 -15.48 46.08
C GLN A 22 34.41 -14.25 45.16
N LYS A 23 35.34 -13.34 45.47
CA LYS A 23 35.57 -12.11 44.75
C LYS A 23 36.05 -12.40 43.33
N VAL A 24 35.30 -11.93 42.38
CA VAL A 24 35.82 -11.53 41.08
C VAL A 24 35.21 -10.16 40.76
N ASN A 25 35.99 -9.29 40.13
CA ASN A 25 35.65 -7.90 39.76
C ASN A 25 34.48 -7.76 38.76
N GLU A 26 33.37 -8.44 38.99
CA GLU A 26 32.17 -8.31 38.21
C GLU A 26 31.30 -7.22 38.79
N ARG A 27 30.98 -6.21 37.99
CA ARG A 27 30.02 -5.16 38.37
C ARG A 27 28.69 -5.82 38.72
N LYS A 28 28.11 -5.40 39.86
CA LYS A 28 26.76 -5.83 40.24
C LYS A 28 25.76 -5.45 39.16
N PRO A 29 24.67 -6.20 38.94
CA PRO A 29 23.62 -5.84 37.99
C PRO A 29 23.08 -4.42 38.12
N SER A 30 23.05 -3.88 39.32
CA SER A 30 22.68 -2.48 39.63
C SER A 30 23.68 -1.45 39.10
N ASP A 31 24.91 -1.84 38.82
CA ASP A 31 26.00 -0.96 38.40
C ASP A 31 26.23 -0.94 36.89
N LEU A 32 25.44 -1.70 36.15
CA LEU A 32 25.51 -1.73 34.69
C LEU A 32 24.98 -0.43 34.06
N CYS A 33 25.81 0.21 33.27
CA CYS A 33 25.37 1.35 32.45
C CYS A 33 24.56 0.91 31.24
N ILE A 34 23.95 1.85 30.53
CA ILE A 34 23.16 1.56 29.32
C ILE A 34 24.02 0.87 28.24
N GLY A 35 25.30 1.25 28.13
CA GLY A 35 26.24 0.63 27.20
C GLY A 35 26.44 -0.86 27.46
N ASP A 36 26.62 -1.23 28.74
CA ASP A 36 26.77 -2.62 29.17
C ASP A 36 25.52 -3.44 28.82
N TRP A 37 24.31 -2.88 29.03
CA TRP A 37 23.05 -3.50 28.64
C TRP A 37 22.92 -3.68 27.12
N SER A 38 23.39 -2.70 26.33
CA SER A 38 23.39 -2.80 24.87
C SER A 38 24.31 -3.93 24.38
N VAL A 39 25.49 -4.11 24.99
CA VAL A 39 26.39 -5.21 24.68
C VAL A 39 25.77 -6.57 25.00
N LYS A 40 25.12 -6.68 26.19
CA LYS A 40 24.40 -7.91 26.56
C LYS A 40 23.23 -8.19 25.62
N CYS A 41 22.45 -7.18 25.26
CA CYS A 41 21.33 -7.31 24.34
C CYS A 41 21.80 -7.85 22.96
N ARG A 42 22.87 -7.31 22.36
CA ARG A 42 23.43 -7.83 21.11
C ARG A 42 23.87 -9.28 21.23
N LYS A 43 24.45 -9.66 22.39
CA LYS A 43 24.87 -11.04 22.66
C LYS A 43 23.68 -11.99 22.78
N TRP A 44 22.64 -11.60 23.50
CA TRP A 44 21.47 -12.43 23.79
C TRP A 44 20.47 -12.50 22.62
N PHE A 45 20.43 -11.48 21.79
CA PHE A 45 19.55 -11.39 20.60
C PHE A 45 20.38 -11.19 19.32
N PRO A 46 21.19 -12.19 18.91
CA PRO A 46 22.16 -12.01 17.80
C PRO A 46 21.50 -11.75 16.45
N ASN A 47 20.25 -12.15 16.28
CA ASN A 47 19.48 -12.01 15.04
C ASN A 47 18.38 -10.95 15.15
N LEU A 48 18.52 -10.03 16.10
CA LEU A 48 17.58 -8.93 16.30
C LEU A 48 17.77 -7.88 15.22
N ARG A 49 16.70 -7.57 14.50
CA ARG A 49 16.65 -6.57 13.43
C ARG A 49 15.40 -5.71 13.55
N TYR A 50 15.42 -4.51 13.02
CA TYR A 50 14.26 -3.65 12.87
C TYR A 50 13.83 -3.62 11.40
N ASN A 51 12.59 -4.04 11.14
CA ASN A 51 12.02 -4.01 9.80
C ASN A 51 11.46 -2.60 9.52
N GLU A 52 12.14 -1.86 8.64
CA GLU A 52 11.80 -0.47 8.29
C GLU A 52 10.45 -0.36 7.56
N LEU A 53 9.98 -1.40 6.87
CA LEU A 53 8.70 -1.40 6.20
C LEU A 53 7.56 -1.64 7.20
N THR A 54 7.65 -2.71 7.99
CA THR A 54 6.56 -3.09 8.91
C THR A 54 6.62 -2.36 10.25
N LYS A 55 7.74 -1.67 10.56
CA LYS A 55 8.00 -0.97 11.83
C LYS A 55 8.00 -1.88 13.06
N PHE A 56 8.33 -3.16 12.87
CA PHE A 56 8.45 -4.13 13.96
C PHE A 56 9.88 -4.60 14.16
N CYS A 57 10.20 -4.94 15.42
CA CYS A 57 11.40 -5.73 15.72
C CYS A 57 11.16 -7.18 15.27
N GLU A 58 12.19 -7.80 14.71
CA GLU A 58 12.16 -9.16 14.20
C GLU A 58 13.40 -9.93 14.68
N SER A 59 13.23 -11.24 14.86
CA SER A 59 14.32 -12.18 15.07
C SER A 59 14.13 -13.36 14.15
N ASN A 60 15.19 -13.76 13.42
CA ASN A 60 15.12 -14.83 12.41
C ASN A 60 13.95 -14.63 11.40
N ASN A 61 13.77 -13.41 10.92
CA ASN A 61 12.72 -13.02 9.99
C ASN A 61 11.27 -13.22 10.52
N LYS A 62 11.11 -13.32 11.84
CA LYS A 62 9.79 -13.43 12.49
C LYS A 62 9.53 -12.21 13.36
N LYS A 63 8.38 -11.58 13.17
CA LYS A 63 7.96 -10.42 13.96
C LYS A 63 7.83 -10.77 15.44
N ILE A 64 8.43 -9.98 16.32
CA ILE A 64 8.29 -10.10 17.76
C ILE A 64 7.04 -9.36 18.20
N LYS A 65 6.25 -9.97 19.09
CA LYS A 65 5.02 -9.35 19.61
C LYS A 65 5.38 -8.12 20.45
N PRO A 66 4.76 -6.95 20.21
CA PRO A 66 4.98 -5.74 21.03
C PRO A 66 4.76 -5.97 22.52
N SER A 67 3.68 -6.62 22.89
CA SER A 67 3.37 -6.97 24.29
C SER A 67 4.44 -7.84 24.95
N SER A 68 5.13 -8.65 24.16
CA SER A 68 6.22 -9.49 24.64
C SER A 68 7.49 -8.68 24.93
N VAL A 69 7.79 -7.66 24.12
CA VAL A 69 8.90 -6.73 24.37
C VAL A 69 8.67 -5.94 25.67
N GLU A 70 7.42 -5.58 25.94
CA GLU A 70 7.04 -4.94 27.21
C GLU A 70 7.32 -5.79 28.44
N GLN A 71 7.40 -7.10 28.29
CA GLN A 71 7.70 -8.06 29.35
C GLN A 71 9.18 -8.42 29.45
N LEU A 72 10.05 -7.86 28.60
CA LEU A 72 11.46 -8.19 28.56
C LEU A 72 12.15 -8.04 29.94
N TYR A 73 11.80 -7.00 30.70
CA TYR A 73 12.36 -6.80 32.05
C TYR A 73 12.00 -7.92 33.03
N ILE A 74 10.84 -8.57 32.84
CA ILE A 74 10.40 -9.72 33.65
C ILE A 74 11.27 -10.93 33.30
N VAL A 75 11.42 -11.23 32.00
CA VAL A 75 12.24 -12.33 31.49
C VAL A 75 13.68 -12.23 31.99
N LEU A 76 14.26 -11.02 31.92
CA LEU A 76 15.59 -10.77 32.44
C LEU A 76 15.65 -10.90 33.97
N GLY A 77 14.60 -10.48 34.68
CA GLY A 77 14.46 -10.66 36.13
C GLY A 77 14.46 -12.13 36.57
N GLU A 78 13.76 -13.00 35.85
CA GLU A 78 13.76 -14.45 36.05
C GLU A 78 15.16 -15.08 35.90
N MET A 79 15.99 -14.49 35.05
CA MET A 79 17.40 -14.87 34.85
C MET A 79 18.36 -14.22 35.87
N GLY A 80 17.85 -13.47 36.85
CA GLY A 80 18.62 -12.81 37.87
C GLY A 80 19.20 -11.42 37.49
N TRP A 81 18.74 -10.85 36.34
CA TRP A 81 19.16 -9.52 35.93
C TRP A 81 18.15 -8.45 36.34
N LYS A 82 18.60 -7.41 36.99
CA LYS A 82 17.74 -6.32 37.47
C LYS A 82 17.84 -5.12 36.52
N ILE A 83 16.81 -4.90 35.73
CA ILE A 83 16.65 -3.75 34.83
C ILE A 83 15.19 -3.25 34.90
N ASP A 84 14.99 -1.94 34.84
CA ASP A 84 13.65 -1.38 34.75
C ASP A 84 13.05 -1.54 33.35
N LYS A 85 11.68 -1.52 33.26
CA LYS A 85 10.92 -1.76 32.02
C LYS A 85 11.34 -0.81 30.90
N ALA A 86 11.39 0.50 31.16
CA ALA A 86 11.68 1.50 30.14
C ALA A 86 13.09 1.33 29.56
N LYS A 87 14.08 1.12 30.46
CA LYS A 87 15.46 0.91 30.05
C LYS A 87 15.64 -0.38 29.22
N ALA A 88 14.95 -1.46 29.61
CA ALA A 88 14.98 -2.71 28.86
C ALA A 88 14.44 -2.52 27.43
N GLN A 89 13.31 -1.84 27.29
CA GLN A 89 12.70 -1.52 26.02
C GLN A 89 13.59 -0.61 25.16
N ASP A 90 14.06 0.52 25.73
CA ASP A 90 14.90 1.48 25.02
C ASP A 90 16.19 0.83 24.47
N VAL A 91 16.82 -0.05 25.27
CA VAL A 91 18.02 -0.80 24.84
C VAL A 91 17.68 -1.79 23.72
N PHE A 92 16.59 -2.53 23.86
CA PHE A 92 16.17 -3.52 22.88
C PHE A 92 15.85 -2.87 21.54
N GLU A 93 15.06 -1.80 21.53
CA GLU A 93 14.71 -1.06 20.32
C GLU A 93 15.94 -0.44 19.66
N LYS A 94 16.84 0.16 20.46
CA LYS A 94 18.09 0.72 19.94
C LYS A 94 18.94 -0.36 19.24
N VAL A 95 19.12 -1.50 19.87
CA VAL A 95 19.90 -2.61 19.29
C VAL A 95 19.24 -3.16 18.02
N ALA A 96 17.89 -3.25 17.99
CA ALA A 96 17.16 -3.61 16.78
C ALA A 96 17.39 -2.60 15.65
N GLN A 97 17.32 -1.30 15.95
CA GLN A 97 17.50 -0.21 14.97
C GLN A 97 18.94 -0.13 14.43
N GLU A 98 19.95 -0.54 15.18
CA GLU A 98 21.33 -0.65 14.70
C GLU A 98 21.46 -1.65 13.53
N ASN A 99 20.51 -2.61 13.42
CA ASN A 99 20.39 -3.60 12.38
C ASN A 99 19.09 -3.40 11.57
N SER A 100 18.75 -2.15 11.25
CA SER A 100 17.58 -1.83 10.42
C SER A 100 17.73 -2.39 9.02
N TYR A 101 16.61 -2.82 8.45
CA TYR A 101 16.56 -3.32 7.09
C TYR A 101 15.15 -3.16 6.48
N ASN A 102 15.10 -3.09 5.15
CA ASN A 102 13.86 -3.20 4.41
C ASN A 102 13.87 -4.54 3.65
N PRO A 103 12.95 -5.48 3.96
CA PRO A 103 12.97 -6.82 3.37
C PRO A 103 12.74 -6.82 1.86
N ILE A 104 11.97 -5.86 1.34
CA ILE A 104 11.73 -5.73 -0.09
C ILE A 104 12.97 -5.17 -0.79
N LYS A 105 13.63 -4.19 -0.18
CA LYS A 105 14.88 -3.64 -0.71
C LYS A 105 15.96 -4.70 -0.80
N GLU A 106 16.20 -5.47 0.28
CA GLU A 106 17.16 -6.59 0.28
C GLU A 106 16.83 -7.63 -0.80
N TYR A 107 15.54 -7.96 -0.95
CA TYR A 107 15.09 -8.89 -1.98
C TYR A 107 15.37 -8.37 -3.40
N LEU A 108 15.00 -7.13 -3.69
CA LEU A 108 15.21 -6.53 -5.00
C LEU A 108 16.71 -6.38 -5.34
N GLU A 109 17.53 -5.99 -4.36
CA GLU A 109 18.98 -5.92 -4.51
C GLU A 109 19.63 -7.30 -4.69
N TYR A 110 19.08 -8.34 -4.04
CA TYR A 110 19.51 -9.72 -4.27
C TYR A 110 19.25 -10.14 -5.72
N LEU A 111 18.03 -9.90 -6.25
CA LEU A 111 17.69 -10.23 -7.63
C LEU A 111 18.58 -9.51 -8.66
N GLU A 112 18.93 -8.26 -8.39
CA GLU A 112 19.82 -7.48 -9.25
C GLU A 112 21.22 -8.15 -9.37
N LYS A 113 21.72 -8.68 -8.27
CA LYS A 113 23.07 -9.29 -8.19
C LYS A 113 23.12 -10.73 -8.71
N ASP A 114 22.03 -11.49 -8.58
CA ASP A 114 21.99 -12.90 -8.95
C ASP A 114 21.96 -13.07 -10.48
N GLN A 115 23.10 -13.51 -11.05
CA GLN A 115 23.25 -13.72 -12.50
C GLN A 115 22.51 -14.95 -13.03
N THR A 116 22.03 -15.83 -12.17
CA THR A 116 21.33 -17.06 -12.58
C THR A 116 19.89 -16.81 -12.98
N ILE A 117 19.27 -15.73 -12.48
CA ILE A 117 17.88 -15.35 -12.78
C ILE A 117 17.86 -14.60 -14.12
N VAL A 118 17.06 -15.08 -15.05
CA VAL A 118 16.82 -14.42 -16.34
C VAL A 118 15.69 -13.40 -16.16
N PRO A 119 15.87 -12.11 -16.53
CA PRO A 119 14.81 -11.13 -16.41
C PRO A 119 13.64 -11.43 -17.36
N ALA A 120 12.42 -11.23 -16.90
CA ALA A 120 11.22 -11.34 -17.75
C ALA A 120 11.18 -10.25 -18.83
N ASP A 121 10.45 -10.51 -19.92
CA ASP A 121 10.14 -9.49 -20.92
C ASP A 121 9.16 -8.47 -20.37
N ILE A 122 9.69 -7.35 -19.90
CA ILE A 122 8.90 -6.28 -19.29
C ILE A 122 7.97 -5.55 -20.28
N SER A 123 8.17 -5.72 -21.59
CA SER A 123 7.33 -5.09 -22.62
C SER A 123 5.99 -5.83 -22.83
N LYS A 124 5.83 -7.03 -22.25
CA LYS A 124 4.67 -7.91 -22.44
C LYS A 124 4.11 -8.46 -21.11
N LEU A 125 4.24 -7.73 -20.02
CA LEU A 125 3.84 -8.22 -18.71
C LEU A 125 2.34 -8.49 -18.61
N SER A 126 1.51 -7.56 -19.07
CA SER A 126 0.06 -7.73 -19.06
C SER A 126 -0.40 -8.79 -20.06
N THR A 127 0.18 -8.79 -21.25
CA THR A 127 -0.06 -9.83 -22.26
C THR A 127 0.27 -11.22 -21.72
N THR A 128 1.40 -11.37 -21.03
CA THR A 128 1.87 -12.66 -20.51
C THR A 128 1.06 -13.15 -19.33
N TYR A 129 0.82 -12.29 -18.33
CA TYR A 129 0.27 -12.70 -17.03
C TYR A 129 -1.22 -12.40 -16.86
N LEU A 130 -1.74 -11.36 -17.53
CA LEU A 130 -3.15 -10.99 -17.48
C LEU A 130 -3.93 -11.35 -18.76
N LYS A 131 -3.23 -11.92 -19.76
CA LYS A 131 -3.81 -12.33 -21.05
C LYS A 131 -4.49 -11.19 -21.82
N THR A 132 -3.95 -9.99 -21.68
CA THR A 132 -4.42 -8.83 -22.45
C THR A 132 -3.84 -8.85 -23.87
N THR A 133 -4.46 -8.08 -24.77
CA THR A 133 -4.02 -8.00 -26.17
C THR A 133 -3.61 -6.60 -26.60
N ASP A 134 -3.62 -5.64 -25.66
CA ASP A 134 -3.34 -4.24 -25.97
C ASP A 134 -2.04 -3.74 -25.32
N PRO A 135 -1.21 -3.00 -26.10
CA PRO A 135 0.06 -2.50 -25.60
C PRO A 135 -0.05 -1.48 -24.45
N LEU A 136 -1.18 -0.77 -24.32
CA LEU A 136 -1.40 0.19 -23.24
C LEU A 136 -1.46 -0.52 -21.89
N SER A 137 -2.08 -1.70 -21.83
CA SER A 137 -2.12 -2.51 -20.60
C SER A 137 -0.72 -3.01 -20.20
N ASP A 138 0.12 -3.37 -21.17
CA ASP A 138 1.51 -3.74 -20.91
C ASP A 138 2.30 -2.55 -20.32
N GLU A 139 2.16 -1.35 -20.93
CA GLU A 139 2.80 -0.13 -20.47
C GLU A 139 2.33 0.26 -19.05
N MET A 140 1.02 0.19 -18.78
CA MET A 140 0.46 0.48 -17.46
C MET A 140 1.02 -0.43 -16.38
N LEU A 141 0.99 -1.75 -16.60
CA LEU A 141 1.50 -2.72 -15.63
C LEU A 141 3.00 -2.54 -15.41
N PHE A 142 3.77 -2.39 -16.47
CA PHE A 142 5.20 -2.16 -16.42
C PHE A 142 5.55 -0.91 -15.60
N LYS A 143 4.98 0.23 -15.95
CA LYS A 143 5.25 1.50 -15.28
C LYS A 143 4.81 1.51 -13.83
N TRP A 144 3.68 0.89 -13.52
CA TRP A 144 3.22 0.76 -12.15
C TRP A 144 4.17 -0.08 -11.29
N LEU A 145 4.70 -1.19 -11.82
CA LEU A 145 5.70 -2.02 -11.13
C LEU A 145 7.03 -1.27 -10.94
N VAL A 146 7.47 -0.47 -11.93
CA VAL A 146 8.64 0.41 -11.76
C VAL A 146 8.41 1.38 -10.61
N GLY A 147 7.22 1.99 -10.50
CA GLY A 147 6.86 2.85 -9.39
C GLY A 147 6.84 2.13 -8.04
N ALA A 148 6.40 0.87 -8.03
CA ALA A 148 6.45 0.05 -6.83
C ALA A 148 7.88 -0.23 -6.35
N ALA A 149 8.81 -0.48 -7.27
CA ALA A 149 10.24 -0.58 -6.94
C ALA A 149 10.80 0.77 -6.48
N GLN A 150 10.53 1.84 -7.21
CA GLN A 150 11.02 3.18 -6.87
C GLN A 150 10.60 3.60 -5.45
N ARG A 151 9.34 3.34 -5.04
CA ARG A 151 8.86 3.65 -3.68
C ARG A 151 9.65 2.96 -2.57
N ILE A 152 10.30 1.83 -2.86
CA ILE A 152 11.16 1.11 -1.90
C ILE A 152 12.55 1.76 -1.78
N PHE A 153 13.11 2.29 -2.87
CA PHE A 153 14.43 2.92 -2.86
C PHE A 153 14.38 4.42 -2.58
N GLU A 154 13.28 5.06 -2.95
CA GLU A 154 13.03 6.49 -2.85
C GLU A 154 11.70 6.72 -2.12
N ASN A 155 11.67 6.39 -0.82
CA ASN A 155 10.46 6.52 -0.02
C ASN A 155 9.87 7.92 -0.13
N GLY A 156 8.54 8.02 -0.32
CA GLY A 156 7.85 9.29 -0.51
C GLY A 156 8.03 9.91 -1.90
N CYS A 157 8.65 9.23 -2.88
CA CYS A 157 8.64 9.70 -4.27
C CYS A 157 7.20 9.80 -4.78
N GLN A 158 6.97 10.64 -5.78
CA GLN A 158 5.64 10.84 -6.34
C GLN A 158 5.17 9.58 -7.08
N MET A 159 3.98 9.09 -6.71
CA MET A 159 3.33 7.94 -7.33
C MET A 159 1.82 8.12 -7.19
N ASP A 160 1.22 8.81 -8.16
CA ASP A 160 -0.17 9.31 -8.10
C ASP A 160 -1.17 8.36 -8.78
N PHE A 161 -0.76 7.12 -9.01
CA PHE A 161 -1.53 6.16 -9.79
C PHE A 161 -1.93 4.95 -8.98
N CYS A 162 -3.15 4.47 -9.25
CA CYS A 162 -3.68 3.21 -8.75
C CYS A 162 -3.91 2.27 -9.94
N LEU A 163 -3.29 1.09 -9.93
CA LEU A 163 -3.53 0.08 -10.95
C LEU A 163 -4.82 -0.68 -10.63
N VAL A 164 -5.76 -0.66 -11.56
CA VAL A 164 -7.08 -1.28 -11.39
C VAL A 164 -7.21 -2.49 -12.32
N LEU A 165 -7.44 -3.66 -11.76
CA LEU A 165 -7.79 -4.85 -12.55
C LEU A 165 -9.31 -5.01 -12.58
N LYS A 166 -9.90 -4.78 -13.76
CA LYS A 166 -11.34 -4.93 -14.01
C LYS A 166 -11.62 -6.29 -14.63
N GLY A 167 -12.71 -6.92 -14.22
CA GLY A 167 -13.16 -8.20 -14.82
C GLY A 167 -14.03 -9.00 -13.87
N LYS A 168 -14.61 -10.09 -14.37
CA LYS A 168 -15.53 -10.94 -13.59
C LYS A 168 -14.91 -11.48 -12.30
N GLN A 169 -15.75 -11.78 -11.33
CA GLN A 169 -15.33 -12.47 -10.12
C GLN A 169 -14.69 -13.83 -10.43
N GLY A 170 -13.71 -14.25 -9.63
CA GLY A 170 -13.05 -15.55 -9.80
C GLY A 170 -11.85 -15.55 -10.76
N LEU A 171 -11.54 -14.43 -11.43
CA LEU A 171 -10.39 -14.30 -12.34
C LEU A 171 -9.04 -14.20 -11.61
N ARG A 172 -9.00 -14.24 -10.27
CA ARG A 172 -7.80 -14.15 -9.41
C ARG A 172 -7.08 -12.79 -9.45
N LYS A 173 -7.81 -11.70 -9.66
CA LYS A 173 -7.27 -10.33 -9.70
C LYS A 173 -6.52 -9.96 -8.42
N SER A 174 -7.15 -10.07 -7.24
CA SER A 174 -6.50 -9.79 -5.95
C SER A 174 -5.35 -10.76 -5.67
N THR A 175 -5.48 -12.02 -6.10
CA THR A 175 -4.42 -13.01 -5.96
C THR A 175 -3.16 -12.61 -6.73
N PHE A 176 -3.30 -12.01 -7.91
CA PHE A 176 -2.17 -11.50 -8.70
C PHE A 176 -1.35 -10.47 -7.92
N PHE A 177 -2.00 -9.45 -7.39
CA PHE A 177 -1.32 -8.44 -6.57
C PHE A 177 -0.69 -9.04 -5.31
N ARG A 178 -1.42 -9.93 -4.63
CA ARG A 178 -0.94 -10.61 -3.43
C ARG A 178 0.29 -11.48 -3.69
N THR A 179 0.39 -12.08 -4.88
CA THR A 179 1.57 -12.85 -5.31
C THR A 179 2.77 -11.94 -5.55
N LEU A 180 2.58 -10.83 -6.26
CA LEU A 180 3.67 -9.91 -6.60
C LEU A 180 4.34 -9.26 -5.38
N CYS A 181 3.61 -8.97 -4.32
CA CYS A 181 4.13 -8.22 -3.17
C CYS A 181 4.82 -9.08 -2.09
N LYS A 182 5.02 -10.37 -2.30
CA LYS A 182 5.72 -11.28 -1.37
C LYS A 182 5.22 -11.22 0.08
N GLY A 183 3.90 -11.10 0.26
CA GLY A 183 3.28 -11.08 1.59
C GLY A 183 3.17 -9.67 2.24
N PHE A 184 3.70 -8.62 1.62
CA PHE A 184 3.53 -7.23 2.10
C PHE A 184 2.30 -6.58 1.46
N PHE A 185 1.17 -7.27 1.57
CA PHE A 185 -0.13 -6.91 1.02
C PHE A 185 -1.10 -6.50 2.13
N CYS A 186 -1.90 -5.48 1.88
CA CYS A 186 -2.98 -5.09 2.76
C CYS A 186 -4.23 -4.74 1.94
N ASP A 187 -5.30 -5.48 2.17
CA ASP A 187 -6.64 -5.24 1.63
C ASP A 187 -7.63 -4.73 2.70
N SER A 188 -7.20 -4.71 3.96
CA SER A 188 -8.05 -4.27 5.06
C SER A 188 -8.31 -2.77 4.99
N MET A 189 -9.56 -2.38 5.19
CA MET A 189 -9.96 -1.00 5.41
C MET A 189 -9.97 -0.73 6.92
N ALA A 190 -9.33 0.34 7.33
CA ALA A 190 -9.39 0.86 8.67
C ALA A 190 -9.74 2.34 8.62
N GLU A 191 -10.11 2.93 9.74
CA GLU A 191 -10.42 4.34 9.82
C GLU A 191 -9.36 5.11 10.61
N GLY A 192 -9.17 6.37 10.28
CA GLY A 192 -8.33 7.29 11.04
C GLY A 192 -6.85 6.91 11.06
N LYS A 193 -6.23 6.93 12.24
CA LYS A 193 -4.79 6.72 12.44
C LYS A 193 -4.33 5.30 12.08
N ASP A 194 -5.20 4.32 12.29
CA ASP A 194 -4.90 2.93 11.97
C ASP A 194 -4.81 2.72 10.46
N HIS A 195 -5.56 3.49 9.67
CA HIS A 195 -5.46 3.49 8.21
C HIS A 195 -4.07 3.94 7.74
N SER A 196 -3.57 5.07 8.25
CA SER A 196 -2.22 5.56 7.91
C SER A 196 -1.14 4.55 8.28
N MET A 197 -1.26 3.89 9.43
CA MET A 197 -0.33 2.85 9.85
C MET A 197 -0.40 1.62 8.90
N LEU A 198 -1.59 1.17 8.52
CA LEU A 198 -1.74 0.05 7.58
C LEU A 198 -1.11 0.37 6.22
N ILE A 199 -1.29 1.58 5.70
CA ILE A 199 -0.68 2.01 4.44
C ILE A 199 0.84 2.12 4.60
N GLY A 200 1.31 2.80 5.65
CA GLY A 200 2.73 3.05 5.89
C GLY A 200 3.56 1.81 6.22
N THR A 201 2.92 0.67 6.51
CA THR A 201 3.59 -0.60 6.87
C THR A 201 3.40 -1.71 5.84
N THR A 202 2.91 -1.38 4.66
CA THR A 202 2.69 -2.34 3.56
C THR A 202 3.37 -1.89 2.27
N TRP A 203 3.56 -2.81 1.32
CA TRP A 203 4.06 -2.47 -0.01
C TRP A 203 2.93 -2.25 -1.00
N PHE A 204 1.98 -3.21 -1.10
CA PHE A 204 0.80 -3.06 -1.94
C PHE A 204 -0.45 -2.88 -1.07
N LYS A 205 -1.05 -1.70 -1.18
CA LYS A 205 -2.35 -1.40 -0.58
C LYS A 205 -3.44 -1.59 -1.62
N ALA A 206 -4.28 -2.59 -1.41
CA ALA A 206 -5.39 -2.91 -2.30
C ALA A 206 -6.71 -2.28 -1.82
N PHE A 207 -7.50 -1.79 -2.79
CA PHE A 207 -8.91 -1.48 -2.65
C PHE A 207 -9.69 -2.59 -3.37
N GLU A 208 -10.21 -3.54 -2.60
CA GLU A 208 -11.09 -4.56 -3.15
C GLU A 208 -12.49 -3.96 -3.31
N GLU A 209 -13.17 -4.33 -4.39
CA GLU A 209 -14.51 -3.82 -4.70
C GLU A 209 -14.57 -2.28 -4.71
N LEU A 210 -13.70 -1.64 -5.51
CA LEU A 210 -13.64 -0.17 -5.64
C LEU A 210 -15.01 0.43 -6.02
N GLU A 211 -15.87 -0.33 -6.70
CA GLU A 211 -17.25 0.01 -7.04
C GLU A 211 -18.14 0.29 -5.82
N THR A 212 -17.79 -0.22 -4.64
CA THR A 212 -18.56 0.02 -3.40
C THR A 212 -18.37 1.44 -2.86
N ILE A 213 -17.30 2.12 -3.27
CA ILE A 213 -17.07 3.53 -2.94
C ILE A 213 -18.06 4.37 -3.73
N THR A 214 -19.14 4.83 -3.07
CA THR A 214 -20.31 5.39 -3.75
C THR A 214 -20.42 6.92 -3.68
N GLY A 215 -19.83 7.55 -2.69
CA GLY A 215 -19.93 8.98 -2.44
C GLY A 215 -18.89 9.81 -3.20
N LYS A 216 -19.26 11.00 -3.72
CA LYS A 216 -18.28 11.95 -4.31
C LYS A 216 -17.21 12.37 -3.31
N LYS A 217 -17.55 12.46 -2.02
CA LYS A 217 -16.62 12.76 -0.94
C LYS A 217 -15.60 11.64 -0.79
N GLU A 218 -16.06 10.39 -0.74
CA GLU A 218 -15.21 9.19 -0.64
C GLU A 218 -14.28 9.05 -1.84
N CYS A 219 -14.78 9.31 -3.06
CA CYS A 219 -13.94 9.32 -4.27
C CYS A 219 -12.85 10.41 -4.19
N GLY A 220 -13.19 11.60 -3.67
CA GLY A 220 -12.23 12.68 -3.46
C GLY A 220 -11.17 12.33 -2.41
N GLU A 221 -11.58 11.73 -1.30
CA GLU A 221 -10.68 11.24 -0.24
C GLU A 221 -9.72 10.16 -0.77
N LEU A 222 -10.22 9.21 -1.58
CA LEU A 222 -9.40 8.19 -2.22
C LEU A 222 -8.37 8.81 -3.17
N LYS A 223 -8.78 9.75 -4.02
CA LYS A 223 -7.87 10.46 -4.94
C LYS A 223 -6.78 11.24 -4.20
N ASN A 224 -7.14 11.88 -3.10
CA ASN A 224 -6.18 12.55 -2.22
C ASN A 224 -5.23 11.52 -1.57
N LEU A 225 -5.78 10.42 -1.06
CA LEU A 225 -5.00 9.36 -0.43
C LEU A 225 -3.93 8.79 -1.36
N ILE A 226 -4.25 8.59 -2.64
CA ILE A 226 -3.30 8.08 -3.64
C ILE A 226 -2.11 9.03 -3.79
N THR A 227 -2.31 10.36 -3.71
CA THR A 227 -1.28 11.38 -3.94
C THR A 227 -0.43 11.71 -2.72
N ILE A 228 -0.83 11.27 -1.53
CA ILE A 228 -0.06 11.53 -0.30
C ILE A 228 1.30 10.83 -0.37
N ARG A 229 2.35 11.55 0.01
CA ARG A 229 3.74 11.11 -0.03
C ARG A 229 4.28 10.64 1.32
N GLU A 230 3.64 11.05 2.41
CA GLU A 230 4.01 10.75 3.78
C GLU A 230 2.79 10.35 4.59
N ASP A 231 2.91 9.33 5.41
CA ASP A 231 1.89 8.93 6.37
C ASP A 231 2.32 9.37 7.77
N ILE A 232 1.35 9.84 8.57
CA ILE A 232 1.60 10.34 9.93
C ILE A 232 0.95 9.39 10.93
N PHE A 233 1.77 8.60 11.62
CA PHE A 233 1.29 7.66 12.63
C PHE A 233 2.34 7.39 13.70
N ARG A 234 1.92 6.73 14.77
CA ARG A 234 2.82 6.25 15.83
C ARG A 234 3.18 4.79 15.54
N ALA A 235 4.45 4.54 15.22
CA ALA A 235 4.94 3.17 15.02
C ALA A 235 4.83 2.35 16.32
N PRO A 236 4.75 1.00 16.25
CA PRO A 236 4.86 0.16 17.43
C PRO A 236 6.14 0.48 18.19
N PHE A 237 6.05 0.56 19.51
CA PHE A 237 7.11 0.97 20.46
C PHE A 237 7.46 2.46 20.46
N ALA A 238 7.13 3.25 19.43
CA ALA A 238 7.42 4.67 19.42
C ALA A 238 6.62 5.43 20.50
N ARG A 239 7.24 6.43 21.12
CA ARG A 239 6.57 7.30 22.12
C ARG A 239 5.74 8.38 21.45
N ASN A 240 6.20 8.87 20.30
CA ASN A 240 5.61 9.98 19.58
C ASN A 240 5.08 9.57 18.20
N THR A 241 4.19 10.38 17.66
CA THR A 241 3.79 10.33 16.25
C THR A 241 4.91 10.90 15.39
N ASP A 242 5.20 10.29 14.27
CA ASP A 242 6.26 10.70 13.36
C ASP A 242 5.79 10.65 11.90
N HIS A 243 6.53 11.28 11.01
CA HIS A 243 6.33 11.30 9.57
C HIS A 243 7.03 10.09 8.95
N HIS A 244 6.29 9.31 8.23
CA HIS A 244 6.80 8.11 7.56
C HIS A 244 6.66 8.27 6.04
N PRO A 245 7.75 8.57 5.32
CA PRO A 245 7.72 8.62 3.85
C PRO A 245 7.17 7.30 3.29
N ARG A 246 6.20 7.41 2.38
CA ARG A 246 5.42 6.27 1.91
C ARG A 246 6.22 5.35 1.01
N ALA A 247 6.28 4.06 1.37
CA ALA A 247 6.85 2.98 0.57
C ALA A 247 5.78 2.22 -0.23
N SER A 248 4.51 2.41 0.08
CA SER A 248 3.40 1.69 -0.53
C SER A 248 2.96 2.26 -1.87
N VAL A 249 2.40 1.39 -2.71
CA VAL A 249 1.67 1.72 -3.93
C VAL A 249 0.24 1.20 -3.84
N PHE A 250 -0.66 1.80 -4.64
CA PHE A 250 -2.07 1.46 -4.61
C PHE A 250 -2.45 0.57 -5.80
N CYS A 251 -3.28 -0.44 -5.52
CA CYS A 251 -3.93 -1.24 -6.53
C CYS A 251 -5.41 -1.45 -6.17
N ALA A 252 -6.22 -1.82 -7.15
CA ALA A 252 -7.63 -2.07 -6.93
C ALA A 252 -8.16 -3.20 -7.80
N THR A 253 -9.26 -3.79 -7.39
CA THR A 253 -10.01 -4.74 -8.21
C THR A 253 -11.46 -4.31 -8.33
N VAL A 254 -12.03 -4.51 -9.51
CA VAL A 254 -13.40 -4.11 -9.84
C VAL A 254 -14.07 -5.22 -10.63
N ASN A 255 -15.37 -5.41 -10.39
CA ASN A 255 -16.19 -6.35 -11.14
C ASN A 255 -17.16 -5.63 -12.09
N ASP A 256 -17.60 -4.43 -11.73
CA ASP A 256 -18.58 -3.64 -12.46
C ASP A 256 -17.98 -2.90 -13.65
N ASP A 257 -18.82 -2.68 -14.67
CA ASP A 257 -18.42 -1.95 -15.88
C ASP A 257 -18.36 -0.44 -15.64
N GLN A 258 -19.23 0.12 -14.82
CA GLN A 258 -19.31 1.56 -14.52
C GLN A 258 -18.99 1.84 -13.05
N PHE A 259 -17.72 1.97 -12.73
CA PHE A 259 -17.25 2.17 -11.36
C PHE A 259 -16.65 3.55 -11.10
N LEU A 260 -16.31 4.32 -12.13
CA LEU A 260 -15.77 5.68 -11.98
C LEU A 260 -16.91 6.69 -11.85
N LYS A 261 -17.27 7.02 -10.62
CA LYS A 261 -18.44 7.86 -10.31
C LYS A 261 -18.17 9.37 -10.33
N ASP A 262 -16.91 9.77 -10.27
CA ASP A 262 -16.51 11.18 -10.34
C ASP A 262 -15.61 11.36 -11.56
N GLN A 263 -16.10 12.17 -12.51
CA GLN A 263 -15.40 12.42 -13.77
C GLN A 263 -14.09 13.20 -13.60
N THR A 264 -13.87 13.84 -12.44
CA THR A 264 -12.65 14.61 -12.20
C THR A 264 -11.52 13.74 -11.65
N GLY A 265 -10.34 13.83 -12.26
CA GLY A 265 -9.13 13.16 -11.74
C GLY A 265 -9.05 11.65 -11.96
N ASN A 266 -9.85 11.10 -12.89
CA ASN A 266 -9.84 9.68 -13.26
C ASN A 266 -8.52 9.23 -13.89
N ARG A 267 -7.67 10.14 -14.35
CA ARG A 267 -6.31 9.87 -14.82
C ARG A 267 -5.42 9.13 -13.81
N ARG A 268 -5.80 9.14 -12.51
CA ARG A 268 -5.09 8.39 -11.47
C ARG A 268 -5.34 6.89 -11.51
N PHE A 269 -6.38 6.45 -12.20
CA PHE A 269 -6.74 5.04 -12.30
C PHE A 269 -6.27 4.47 -13.63
N TRP A 270 -5.32 3.55 -13.58
CA TRP A 270 -4.85 2.82 -14.74
C TRP A 270 -5.59 1.49 -14.82
N VAL A 271 -6.57 1.41 -15.72
CA VAL A 271 -7.51 0.28 -15.79
C VAL A 271 -7.04 -0.73 -16.81
N ILE A 272 -6.87 -1.97 -16.37
CA ILE A 272 -6.55 -3.12 -17.21
C ILE A 272 -7.72 -4.10 -17.13
N GLU A 273 -8.29 -4.44 -18.28
CA GLU A 273 -9.35 -5.44 -18.37
C GLU A 273 -8.78 -6.86 -18.40
N VAL A 274 -9.16 -7.65 -17.39
CA VAL A 274 -8.81 -9.07 -17.28
C VAL A 274 -10.01 -9.89 -17.74
N LYS A 275 -9.86 -10.61 -18.86
CA LYS A 275 -10.93 -11.41 -19.47
C LYS A 275 -10.80 -12.90 -19.14
N GLU A 276 -9.60 -13.35 -18.86
CA GLU A 276 -9.27 -14.75 -18.58
C GLU A 276 -8.75 -14.93 -17.16
N ARG A 277 -8.86 -16.16 -16.65
CA ARG A 277 -8.36 -16.50 -15.32
C ARG A 277 -6.83 -16.45 -15.29
N ILE A 278 -6.29 -15.68 -14.35
CA ILE A 278 -4.84 -15.52 -14.13
C ILE A 278 -4.24 -16.85 -13.64
N ASP A 279 -3.16 -17.28 -14.27
CA ASP A 279 -2.40 -18.43 -13.81
C ASP A 279 -1.46 -18.01 -12.66
N LYS A 280 -1.94 -18.26 -11.43
CA LYS A 280 -1.17 -17.97 -10.21
C LYS A 280 0.18 -18.67 -10.19
N LYS A 281 0.25 -19.94 -10.64
CA LYS A 281 1.49 -20.72 -10.61
C LYS A 281 2.54 -20.13 -11.55
N GLN A 282 2.11 -19.68 -12.73
CA GLN A 282 3.00 -18.99 -13.66
C GLN A 282 3.58 -17.72 -13.02
N VAL A 283 2.73 -16.88 -12.41
CA VAL A 283 3.19 -15.66 -11.71
C VAL A 283 4.14 -15.99 -10.56
N GLU A 284 3.87 -17.04 -9.77
CA GLU A 284 4.73 -17.47 -8.67
C GLU A 284 6.10 -17.95 -9.18
N ASN A 285 6.13 -18.72 -10.26
CA ASN A 285 7.38 -19.24 -10.84
C ASN A 285 8.23 -18.12 -11.45
N ASP A 286 7.60 -17.14 -12.07
CA ASP A 286 8.29 -16.07 -12.79
C ASP A 286 8.52 -14.82 -11.91
N LEU A 287 8.13 -14.85 -10.63
CA LEU A 287 8.14 -13.70 -9.74
C LEU A 287 9.49 -13.01 -9.68
N ASP A 288 10.56 -13.78 -9.49
CA ASP A 288 11.90 -13.26 -9.39
C ASP A 288 12.40 -12.70 -10.74
N SER A 289 12.02 -13.31 -11.85
CA SER A 289 12.29 -12.83 -13.21
C SER A 289 11.58 -11.51 -13.50
N ILE A 290 10.30 -11.38 -13.08
CA ILE A 290 9.52 -10.14 -13.21
C ILE A 290 10.24 -9.02 -12.46
N TRP A 291 10.51 -9.20 -11.17
CA TRP A 291 11.12 -8.15 -10.35
C TRP A 291 12.55 -7.83 -10.79
N LYS A 292 13.30 -8.82 -11.28
CA LYS A 292 14.62 -8.55 -11.89
C LYS A 292 14.50 -7.66 -13.11
N GLY A 293 13.56 -7.93 -14.03
CA GLY A 293 13.32 -7.08 -15.19
C GLY A 293 12.94 -5.65 -14.80
N ILE A 294 12.07 -5.50 -13.80
CA ILE A 294 11.66 -4.20 -13.25
C ILE A 294 12.84 -3.46 -12.62
N MET A 295 13.68 -4.15 -11.84
CA MET A 295 14.87 -3.55 -11.22
C MET A 295 15.85 -3.02 -12.26
N LEU A 296 16.11 -3.79 -13.33
CA LEU A 296 16.98 -3.33 -14.43
C LEU A 296 16.41 -2.09 -15.13
N ALA A 297 15.08 -2.00 -15.28
CA ALA A 297 14.43 -0.82 -15.84
C ALA A 297 14.53 0.40 -14.90
N TYR A 298 14.27 0.21 -13.60
CA TYR A 298 14.44 1.25 -12.58
C TYR A 298 15.86 1.79 -12.56
N ARG A 299 16.88 0.92 -12.57
CA ARG A 299 18.31 1.32 -12.60
C ARG A 299 18.71 2.05 -13.89
N LYS A 300 18.03 1.81 -14.99
CA LYS A 300 18.16 2.58 -16.24
C LYS A 300 17.48 3.95 -16.20
N GLY A 301 16.85 4.33 -15.08
CA GLY A 301 16.16 5.60 -14.92
C GLY A 301 14.80 5.69 -15.60
N ILE A 302 14.17 4.55 -15.88
CA ILE A 302 12.79 4.53 -16.41
C ILE A 302 11.84 5.08 -15.34
N LEU A 303 11.13 6.15 -15.69
CA LEU A 303 10.16 6.78 -14.80
C LEU A 303 8.83 6.01 -14.77
N PRO A 304 8.13 5.98 -13.62
CA PRO A 304 6.83 5.32 -13.47
C PRO A 304 5.68 6.21 -14.00
N MET A 305 5.83 6.70 -15.21
CA MET A 305 4.86 7.59 -15.85
C MET A 305 4.55 7.07 -17.26
N LEU A 306 3.30 7.18 -17.66
CA LEU A 306 2.92 6.92 -19.05
C LEU A 306 3.46 8.04 -19.96
N SER A 307 3.68 7.73 -21.22
CA SER A 307 3.90 8.75 -22.24
C SER A 307 2.60 9.55 -22.45
N GLU A 308 2.69 10.79 -22.94
CA GLU A 308 1.50 11.62 -23.25
C GLU A 308 0.47 10.87 -24.08
N LYS A 309 0.92 10.18 -25.13
CA LYS A 309 0.04 9.36 -25.98
C LYS A 309 -0.67 8.24 -25.20
N CYS A 310 0.03 7.58 -24.28
CA CYS A 310 -0.55 6.52 -23.46
C CYS A 310 -1.47 7.09 -22.37
N GLU A 311 -1.18 8.29 -21.87
CA GLU A 311 -2.05 9.01 -20.94
C GLU A 311 -3.38 9.39 -21.60
N ASP A 312 -3.36 9.91 -22.83
CA ASP A 312 -4.58 10.20 -23.61
C ASP A 312 -5.40 8.94 -23.87
N LEU A 313 -4.76 7.84 -24.26
CA LEU A 313 -5.43 6.55 -24.45
C LEU A 313 -6.01 6.01 -23.14
N SER A 314 -5.33 6.21 -22.02
CA SER A 314 -5.82 5.84 -20.69
C SER A 314 -7.05 6.65 -20.31
N ASN A 315 -7.04 7.96 -20.54
CA ASN A 315 -8.17 8.85 -20.29
C ASN A 315 -9.38 8.47 -21.16
N LEU A 316 -9.16 8.18 -22.45
CA LEU A 316 -10.19 7.70 -23.35
C LEU A 316 -10.76 6.34 -22.92
N ARG A 317 -9.92 5.42 -22.40
CA ARG A 317 -10.36 4.16 -21.82
C ARG A 317 -11.21 4.39 -20.57
N ASN A 318 -10.78 5.29 -19.68
CA ASN A 318 -11.48 5.57 -18.43
C ASN A 318 -12.89 6.14 -18.66
N SER A 319 -13.11 6.91 -19.74
CA SER A 319 -14.45 7.42 -20.07
C SER A 319 -15.49 6.31 -20.29
N GLN A 320 -15.05 5.10 -20.70
CA GLN A 320 -15.93 3.93 -20.89
C GLN A 320 -16.39 3.35 -19.55
N PHE A 321 -15.68 3.62 -18.46
CA PHE A 321 -15.97 3.12 -17.11
C PHE A 321 -16.64 4.17 -16.23
N GLU A 322 -16.87 5.38 -16.77
CA GLU A 322 -17.58 6.44 -16.06
C GLU A 322 -19.06 6.11 -15.96
N GLN A 323 -19.61 6.37 -14.80
CA GLN A 323 -21.04 6.23 -14.60
C GLN A 323 -21.74 7.36 -15.35
N GLU A 324 -22.67 7.00 -16.24
CA GLU A 324 -23.53 7.98 -16.91
C GLU A 324 -24.28 8.81 -15.87
N ASP A 325 -24.19 10.13 -15.99
CA ASP A 325 -25.01 11.03 -15.19
C ASP A 325 -26.41 11.06 -15.81
N PRO A 326 -27.45 10.54 -15.14
CA PRO A 326 -28.81 10.57 -15.66
C PRO A 326 -29.28 11.98 -16.05
N TYR A 327 -28.75 12.99 -15.35
CA TYR A 327 -29.09 14.40 -15.62
C TYR A 327 -28.45 14.90 -16.93
N GLU A 328 -27.28 14.39 -17.31
CA GLU A 328 -26.64 14.73 -18.58
C GLU A 328 -27.44 14.21 -19.77
N TYR A 329 -27.93 12.97 -19.68
CA TYR A 329 -28.85 12.41 -20.65
C TYR A 329 -30.13 13.26 -20.79
N TYR A 330 -30.73 13.64 -19.68
CA TYR A 330 -31.95 14.48 -19.66
C TYR A 330 -31.65 15.87 -20.22
N ALA A 331 -30.56 16.49 -19.86
CA ALA A 331 -30.14 17.80 -20.39
C ALA A 331 -29.99 17.74 -21.92
N PHE A 332 -29.30 16.72 -22.43
CA PHE A 332 -29.11 16.51 -23.86
C PHE A 332 -30.42 16.29 -24.62
N GLN A 333 -31.33 15.45 -24.10
CA GLN A 333 -32.62 15.21 -24.71
C GLN A 333 -33.51 16.48 -24.71
N TYR A 334 -33.45 17.25 -23.65
CA TYR A 334 -34.18 18.55 -23.58
C TYR A 334 -33.66 19.51 -24.64
N LEU A 335 -32.36 19.68 -24.76
CA LEU A 335 -31.73 20.58 -25.74
C LEU A 335 -31.97 20.12 -27.19
N LYS A 336 -32.05 18.83 -27.43
CA LYS A 336 -32.27 18.25 -28.78
C LYS A 336 -33.72 18.37 -29.24
N ASN A 337 -34.67 18.25 -28.33
CA ASN A 337 -36.10 18.10 -28.68
C ASN A 337 -36.93 19.35 -28.42
N THR A 338 -36.36 20.37 -27.82
CA THR A 338 -37.05 21.63 -27.56
C THR A 338 -36.50 22.72 -28.47
N SER A 339 -37.37 23.50 -29.15
CA SER A 339 -36.99 24.76 -29.76
C SER A 339 -36.68 25.74 -28.64
N THR A 340 -35.43 25.64 -28.15
CA THR A 340 -34.98 26.18 -26.87
C THR A 340 -35.06 27.71 -26.85
N PRO A 341 -35.78 28.32 -25.88
CA PRO A 341 -35.62 29.72 -25.58
C PRO A 341 -34.15 29.94 -25.12
N TRP A 342 -33.59 31.10 -25.38
CA TRP A 342 -32.22 31.49 -25.03
C TRP A 342 -31.89 31.43 -23.54
N ARG A 343 -32.87 31.17 -22.69
CA ARG A 343 -32.75 31.05 -21.23
C ARG A 343 -33.70 29.96 -20.74
N PHE A 344 -33.15 29.00 -20.01
CA PHE A 344 -33.87 27.95 -19.31
C PHE A 344 -33.22 27.67 -17.96
N THR A 345 -33.95 27.11 -17.05
CA THR A 345 -33.48 26.78 -15.70
C THR A 345 -33.35 25.25 -15.55
N ALA A 346 -32.50 24.78 -14.64
CA ALA A 346 -32.41 23.38 -14.28
C ALA A 346 -33.76 22.80 -13.85
N ARG A 347 -34.65 23.63 -13.26
CA ARG A 347 -35.97 23.21 -12.85
C ARG A 347 -36.92 22.98 -14.04
N GLU A 348 -36.84 23.84 -15.04
CA GLU A 348 -37.66 23.69 -16.27
C GLU A 348 -37.28 22.41 -17.01
N VAL A 349 -36.00 22.08 -17.09
CA VAL A 349 -35.54 20.82 -17.69
C VAL A 349 -36.07 19.63 -16.92
N LEU A 350 -36.01 19.63 -15.58
CA LEU A 350 -36.50 18.55 -14.74
C LEU A 350 -38.01 18.39 -14.73
N CYS A 351 -38.74 19.46 -14.93
CA CYS A 351 -40.22 19.46 -14.99
C CYS A 351 -40.78 19.22 -16.39
N HIS A 352 -39.91 19.09 -17.41
CA HIS A 352 -40.36 18.87 -18.78
C HIS A 352 -41.07 17.52 -18.92
N ASP A 353 -42.14 17.47 -19.70
CA ASP A 353 -43.02 16.29 -19.86
C ASP A 353 -42.28 15.02 -20.25
N MET A 354 -41.14 15.13 -20.90
CA MET A 354 -40.27 13.98 -21.25
C MET A 354 -39.62 13.31 -20.03
N PHE A 355 -39.54 13.99 -18.88
CA PHE A 355 -38.75 13.50 -17.74
C PHE A 355 -39.55 13.27 -16.47
N TYR A 356 -40.77 13.74 -16.45
CA TYR A 356 -41.81 13.56 -15.42
C TYR A 356 -41.30 13.52 -13.97
N LYS A 357 -40.58 14.55 -13.53
CA LYS A 357 -40.33 14.77 -12.10
C LYS A 357 -41.41 15.74 -11.61
N ASP A 358 -42.25 15.25 -10.71
CA ASP A 358 -43.20 16.07 -10.00
C ASP A 358 -42.51 17.30 -9.39
N PRO A 359 -42.92 18.53 -9.73
CA PRO A 359 -42.24 19.74 -9.24
C PRO A 359 -42.12 19.83 -7.73
N GLU A 360 -43.04 19.19 -6.98
CA GLU A 360 -43.01 19.15 -5.51
C GLU A 360 -41.97 18.16 -4.95
N LYS A 361 -41.52 17.20 -5.76
CA LYS A 361 -40.51 16.19 -5.38
C LYS A 361 -39.08 16.54 -5.78
N ILE A 362 -38.87 17.66 -6.48
CA ILE A 362 -37.54 18.11 -6.89
C ILE A 362 -36.75 18.61 -5.67
N LYS A 363 -35.69 17.92 -5.33
CA LYS A 363 -34.79 18.31 -4.25
C LYS A 363 -33.76 19.33 -4.76
N ARG A 364 -33.18 20.09 -3.84
CA ARG A 364 -32.08 21.02 -4.14
C ARG A 364 -30.87 20.29 -4.76
N THR A 365 -30.64 19.04 -4.39
CA THR A 365 -29.61 18.16 -4.98
C THR A 365 -29.83 17.90 -6.46
N ASP A 366 -31.09 17.68 -6.88
CA ASP A 366 -31.46 17.45 -8.29
C ASP A 366 -31.21 18.71 -9.13
N LEU A 367 -31.61 19.89 -8.62
CA LEU A 367 -31.34 21.16 -9.28
C LEU A 367 -29.86 21.44 -9.45
N THR A 368 -29.06 21.13 -8.45
CA THR A 368 -27.61 21.31 -8.49
C THR A 368 -26.97 20.35 -9.50
N ALA A 369 -27.41 19.09 -9.53
CA ALA A 369 -26.91 18.09 -10.48
C ALA A 369 -27.26 18.47 -11.92
N MET A 370 -28.54 18.79 -12.19
CA MET A 370 -28.98 19.25 -13.51
C MET A 370 -28.26 20.53 -13.96
N GLY A 371 -28.09 21.52 -13.08
CA GLY A 371 -27.34 22.73 -13.39
C GLY A 371 -25.88 22.48 -13.76
N LYS A 372 -25.24 21.49 -13.15
CA LYS A 372 -23.89 21.06 -13.53
C LYS A 372 -23.86 20.36 -14.89
N SER A 373 -24.86 19.52 -15.18
CA SER A 373 -24.96 18.82 -16.47
C SER A 373 -25.25 19.79 -17.64
N LEU A 374 -26.02 20.86 -17.37
CA LEU A 374 -26.28 21.90 -18.36
C LEU A 374 -25.08 22.86 -18.60
N ALA A 375 -24.14 22.93 -17.68
CA ALA A 375 -22.95 23.76 -17.80
C ALA A 375 -21.79 23.08 -18.54
N ARG A 376 -21.94 21.83 -18.88
CA ARG A 376 -21.03 21.01 -19.71
C ARG A 376 -21.47 21.00 -21.15
#